data_72c6645ee245761f09a28df987c91977
#
_entry.id   72c6645ee245761f09a28df987c91977
#
_cell.length_a   1.000
_cell.length_b   1.000
_cell.length_c   1.000
_cell.angle_alpha   90.00
_cell.angle_beta   90.00
_cell.angle_gamma   90.00
#
_symmetry.space_group_name_H-M   'P 1'
#
loop_
_entity.id
_entity.type
_entity.pdbx_description
1 polymer ?
#
loop_
_entity_poly.entity_id
_entity_poly.type
_entity_poly.pdbx_seq_one_letter_code
_entity_poly.pdbx_strand_id
1 'polypeptide(L)'
;MKKVVYFLTFGLMLGFSSCSSDDDVLGSESNSAVKTSSKTAKIAVTDPSIGTTTTLNLTSALLSSGITTTGGKYWQNTYVSNTNLSVDIFTFSHTATSSGYNYWDGFIVSNVNDITNYGSGSGSGGSDGWVPHQWGTMAGSGFGTSSTTTPGTPGTSGDPYIVAYWSSYLDPQNPEGSTFSESGFSNWIKIGNTGIYTVEGLKINMHPWPYYGCLYGDGFAQPFASGDHFELLIYGVDENGVITNPVTQSLADYRGSSLVMPTGWITVATSKLQALGDVQYLVFQMASTDSDPLYGMNTAAYFCLDKLSVKRVD
;
A
#
# COMPACT_ATOMS: atom_id res chain seq x y z
N MET A 1 1.11 -24.95 30.83
CA MET A 1 1.95 -24.82 29.62
C MET A 1 2.52 -23.41 29.61
N LYS A 2 3.83 -23.25 29.69
CA LYS A 2 4.51 -21.95 29.86
C LYS A 2 4.61 -21.28 28.50
N LYS A 3 3.93 -20.13 28.31
CA LYS A 3 4.10 -19.27 27.13
C LYS A 3 5.40 -18.50 27.29
N VAL A 4 6.35 -18.71 26.38
CA VAL A 4 7.57 -17.93 26.30
C VAL A 4 7.27 -16.71 25.45
N VAL A 5 7.26 -15.55 26.09
CA VAL A 5 7.08 -14.25 25.45
C VAL A 5 8.46 -13.73 25.11
N TYR A 6 8.78 -13.56 23.83
CA TYR A 6 9.99 -12.86 23.38
C TYR A 6 9.71 -11.34 23.38
N PHE A 7 10.30 -10.66 24.35
CA PHE A 7 10.40 -9.20 24.35
C PHE A 7 11.51 -8.76 23.40
N LEU A 8 11.14 -8.10 22.32
CA LEU A 8 12.10 -7.30 21.53
C LEU A 8 12.15 -5.89 22.15
N THR A 9 13.14 -5.65 23.00
CA THR A 9 13.48 -4.32 23.50
C THR A 9 14.21 -3.54 22.40
N PHE A 10 13.55 -2.55 21.83
CA PHE A 10 14.17 -1.55 20.96
C PHE A 10 14.88 -0.53 21.85
N GLY A 11 16.22 -0.62 21.89
CA GLY A 11 17.08 0.35 22.56
C GLY A 11 17.20 1.63 21.74
N LEU A 12 16.63 2.71 22.26
CA LEU A 12 16.80 4.08 21.75
C LEU A 12 18.22 4.58 22.09
N MET A 13 19.12 4.63 21.10
CA MET A 13 20.40 5.32 21.24
C MET A 13 20.30 6.72 20.64
N LEU A 14 20.13 7.72 21.50
CA LEU A 14 20.38 9.11 21.19
C LEU A 14 21.89 9.36 21.21
N GLY A 15 22.47 9.57 20.03
CA GLY A 15 23.84 10.03 19.87
C GLY A 15 23.85 11.45 19.33
N PHE A 16 23.99 12.44 20.23
CA PHE A 16 24.40 13.78 19.86
C PHE A 16 25.91 13.79 19.59
N SER A 17 26.34 14.32 18.48
CA SER A 17 27.65 14.91 18.37
C SER A 17 27.65 16.14 17.46
N SER A 18 28.02 17.17 18.09
CA SER A 18 28.23 18.56 17.79
C SER A 18 29.35 18.81 16.78
N CYS A 19 29.19 19.93 16.08
CA CYS A 19 30.12 20.72 15.27
C CYS A 19 31.57 20.83 15.76
N SER A 20 32.52 21.03 14.84
CA SER A 20 33.17 22.34 14.57
C SER A 20 34.24 22.14 13.50
N SER A 21 34.19 22.93 12.48
CA SER A 21 34.99 24.05 11.96
C SER A 21 36.52 23.85 11.92
N ASP A 22 36.99 24.15 10.68
CA ASP A 22 38.19 24.87 10.25
C ASP A 22 39.56 24.18 10.36
N ASP A 23 40.26 24.06 9.33
CA ASP A 23 41.27 24.91 8.70
C ASP A 23 42.19 24.12 7.77
N ASP A 24 42.32 24.65 6.58
CA ASP A 24 43.45 24.78 5.66
C ASP A 24 44.66 23.83 5.72
N VAL A 25 45.09 23.39 4.56
CA VAL A 25 46.33 23.66 3.85
C VAL A 25 46.85 22.52 2.96
N LEU A 26 46.87 22.79 1.67
CA LEU A 26 47.82 22.43 0.60
C LEU A 26 48.21 20.95 0.28
N GLY A 27 47.81 20.56 -0.89
CA GLY A 27 48.76 20.08 -1.89
C GLY A 27 48.86 18.57 -2.10
N SER A 28 48.31 18.09 -3.18
CA SER A 28 49.05 17.36 -4.23
C SER A 28 48.05 16.58 -5.15
N GLU A 29 48.27 16.74 -6.39
CA GLU A 29 47.54 16.14 -7.52
C GLU A 29 47.38 14.61 -7.42
N SER A 30 46.22 14.05 -7.75
CA SER A 30 46.02 13.27 -8.98
C SER A 30 44.73 12.43 -8.93
N ASN A 31 44.10 12.30 -10.09
CA ASN A 31 43.00 11.41 -10.48
C ASN A 31 41.58 11.83 -10.10
N SER A 32 41.08 12.76 -10.93
CA SER A 32 39.63 12.93 -11.18
C SER A 32 39.00 11.65 -11.68
N ALA A 33 38.45 10.86 -10.77
CA ALA A 33 37.33 10.02 -11.09
C ALA A 33 36.10 10.94 -11.20
N VAL A 34 35.68 11.26 -12.41
CA VAL A 34 34.43 11.94 -12.69
C VAL A 34 33.31 11.05 -12.13
N LYS A 35 32.84 11.39 -10.93
CA LYS A 35 31.55 10.92 -10.45
C LYS A 35 30.49 11.58 -11.30
N THR A 36 30.10 10.93 -12.39
CA THR A 36 28.87 11.24 -13.10
C THR A 36 27.72 10.95 -12.15
N SER A 37 27.37 11.96 -11.35
CA SER A 37 26.08 12.03 -10.66
C SER A 37 25.05 12.12 -11.77
N SER A 38 24.49 10.99 -12.17
CA SER A 38 23.28 10.96 -12.98
C SER A 38 22.15 11.53 -12.11
N LYS A 39 21.97 12.84 -12.13
CA LYS A 39 20.71 13.45 -11.76
C LYS A 39 19.68 12.89 -12.74
N THR A 40 18.99 11.83 -12.34
CA THR A 40 17.75 11.45 -13.01
C THR A 40 16.85 12.67 -12.92
N ALA A 41 16.68 13.37 -14.02
CA ALA A 41 15.76 14.50 -14.09
C ALA A 41 14.39 13.93 -13.68
N LYS A 42 13.86 14.37 -12.55
CA LYS A 42 12.47 14.14 -12.20
C LYS A 42 11.67 14.71 -13.36
N ILE A 43 11.04 13.88 -14.16
CA ILE A 43 10.08 14.32 -15.18
C ILE A 43 9.03 15.06 -14.37
N ALA A 44 8.90 16.37 -14.58
CA ALA A 44 7.89 17.16 -13.91
C ALA A 44 6.53 16.63 -14.37
N VAL A 45 5.73 16.12 -13.46
CA VAL A 45 4.35 15.74 -13.73
C VAL A 45 3.62 17.01 -14.16
N THR A 46 3.02 16.97 -15.35
CA THR A 46 2.20 18.08 -15.85
C THR A 46 0.74 17.74 -15.60
N ASP A 47 0.04 18.61 -14.87
CA ASP A 47 -1.37 18.46 -14.63
C ASP A 47 -2.17 18.50 -15.93
N PRO A 48 -3.20 17.65 -16.11
CA PRO A 48 -4.09 17.70 -17.27
C PRO A 48 -4.89 19.02 -17.30
N SER A 49 -5.51 19.33 -18.43
CA SER A 49 -6.40 20.48 -18.53
C SER A 49 -7.61 20.34 -17.60
N ILE A 50 -8.13 21.47 -17.12
CA ILE A 50 -9.38 21.51 -16.32
C ILE A 50 -10.50 20.80 -17.08
N GLY A 51 -11.29 19.98 -16.35
CA GLY A 51 -12.37 19.16 -16.90
C GLY A 51 -11.91 17.81 -17.47
N THR A 52 -10.60 17.56 -17.56
CA THR A 52 -10.07 16.28 -18.07
C THR A 52 -10.15 15.22 -16.98
N THR A 53 -10.69 14.06 -17.36
CA THR A 53 -10.64 12.84 -16.53
C THR A 53 -9.40 12.03 -16.88
N THR A 54 -8.62 11.67 -15.86
CA THR A 54 -7.45 10.78 -15.96
C THR A 54 -7.70 9.52 -15.15
N THR A 55 -7.49 8.37 -15.77
CA THR A 55 -7.62 7.06 -15.10
C THR A 55 -6.24 6.41 -15.02
N LEU A 56 -5.86 5.92 -13.84
CA LEU A 56 -4.65 5.15 -13.60
C LEU A 56 -4.54 4.01 -14.64
N ASN A 57 -3.46 4.03 -15.40
CA ASN A 57 -3.17 3.06 -16.44
C ASN A 57 -1.90 2.28 -16.11
N LEU A 58 -2.06 1.11 -15.51
CA LEU A 58 -0.94 0.23 -15.19
C LEU A 58 -0.60 -0.64 -16.40
N THR A 59 0.64 -0.57 -16.84
CA THR A 59 1.12 -1.35 -17.98
C THR A 59 2.20 -2.34 -17.56
N SER A 60 2.38 -3.42 -18.31
CA SER A 60 3.43 -4.42 -18.08
C SER A 60 4.85 -3.84 -18.14
N ALA A 61 5.03 -2.68 -18.75
CA ALA A 61 6.32 -1.96 -18.77
C ALA A 61 6.81 -1.56 -17.36
N LEU A 62 5.89 -1.31 -16.41
CA LEU A 62 6.22 -1.04 -15.02
C LEU A 62 6.93 -2.21 -14.31
N LEU A 63 6.77 -3.42 -14.83
CA LEU A 63 7.35 -4.65 -14.31
C LEU A 63 8.44 -5.23 -15.23
N SER A 64 8.95 -4.47 -16.20
CA SER A 64 10.00 -4.93 -17.11
C SER A 64 11.25 -5.41 -16.36
N SER A 65 11.65 -4.66 -15.31
CA SER A 65 12.73 -5.03 -14.38
C SER A 65 12.23 -5.62 -13.07
N GLY A 66 10.95 -6.01 -13.00
CA GLY A 66 10.32 -6.53 -11.79
C GLY A 66 10.96 -7.82 -11.27
N ILE A 67 10.87 -8.01 -9.96
CA ILE A 67 11.35 -9.22 -9.28
C ILE A 67 10.39 -10.37 -9.57
N THR A 68 10.92 -11.48 -10.09
CA THR A 68 10.12 -12.66 -10.40
C THR A 68 9.80 -13.46 -9.14
N THR A 69 8.56 -13.89 -9.01
CA THR A 69 8.06 -14.76 -7.95
C THR A 69 7.05 -15.77 -8.52
N THR A 70 6.49 -16.61 -7.67
CA THR A 70 5.40 -17.51 -8.06
C THR A 70 4.22 -16.72 -8.61
N GLY A 71 3.78 -17.06 -9.81
CA GLY A 71 2.62 -16.44 -10.44
C GLY A 71 2.85 -15.10 -11.13
N GLY A 72 4.05 -14.52 -11.12
CA GLY A 72 4.29 -13.27 -11.81
C GLY A 72 5.52 -12.49 -11.35
N LYS A 73 5.37 -11.16 -11.34
CA LYS A 73 6.41 -10.22 -10.93
C LYS A 73 5.82 -9.13 -10.04
N TYR A 74 6.66 -8.58 -9.18
CA TYR A 74 6.37 -7.38 -8.41
C TYR A 74 7.48 -6.33 -8.60
N TRP A 75 7.23 -5.12 -8.17
CA TRP A 75 8.06 -3.95 -8.42
C TRP A 75 9.50 -4.11 -7.92
N GLN A 76 10.47 -3.80 -8.77
CA GLN A 76 11.90 -3.97 -8.48
C GLN A 76 12.41 -3.11 -7.31
N ASN A 77 11.75 -1.97 -7.03
CA ASN A 77 12.15 -1.06 -5.97
C ASN A 77 11.44 -1.31 -4.63
N THR A 78 10.70 -2.42 -4.49
CA THR A 78 9.94 -2.75 -3.27
C THR A 78 10.76 -2.66 -1.98
N TYR A 79 12.06 -2.90 -2.06
CA TYR A 79 12.96 -2.80 -0.90
C TYR A 79 14.00 -1.67 -1.04
N VAL A 80 13.71 -0.67 -1.86
CA VAL A 80 14.57 0.50 -2.06
C VAL A 80 13.99 1.69 -1.31
N SER A 81 14.74 2.20 -0.32
CA SER A 81 14.31 3.33 0.51
C SER A 81 14.12 4.61 -0.31
N ASN A 82 13.24 5.49 0.15
CA ASN A 82 12.98 6.82 -0.41
C ASN A 82 12.60 6.82 -1.90
N THR A 83 11.83 5.83 -2.32
CA THR A 83 11.44 5.66 -3.72
C THR A 83 9.92 5.55 -3.81
N ASN A 84 9.23 6.65 -4.06
CA ASN A 84 7.80 6.62 -4.35
C ASN A 84 7.55 6.04 -5.74
N LEU A 85 6.42 5.33 -5.90
CA LEU A 85 5.97 4.84 -7.19
C LEU A 85 5.22 5.95 -7.92
N SER A 86 5.64 6.29 -9.15
CA SER A 86 4.93 7.29 -9.98
C SER A 86 4.41 6.66 -11.26
N VAL A 87 3.13 6.88 -11.55
CA VAL A 87 2.44 6.43 -12.76
C VAL A 87 1.52 7.55 -13.24
N ASP A 88 1.73 8.05 -14.45
CA ASP A 88 0.99 9.17 -15.01
C ASP A 88 1.02 10.39 -14.06
N ILE A 89 -0.15 10.88 -13.64
CA ILE A 89 -0.29 11.97 -12.67
C ILE A 89 -0.30 11.50 -11.21
N PHE A 90 -0.21 10.19 -10.94
CA PHE A 90 -0.30 9.63 -9.61
C PHE A 90 1.07 9.34 -9.02
N THR A 91 1.31 9.83 -7.80
CA THR A 91 2.47 9.44 -6.99
C THR A 91 1.98 8.73 -5.74
N PHE A 92 2.39 7.48 -5.59
CA PHE A 92 2.04 6.60 -4.49
C PHE A 92 3.15 6.60 -3.46
N SER A 93 2.80 6.74 -2.19
CA SER A 93 3.77 6.58 -1.10
C SER A 93 4.40 5.20 -1.09
N HIS A 94 5.67 5.15 -0.75
CA HIS A 94 6.37 3.90 -0.52
C HIS A 94 7.54 4.13 0.42
N THR A 95 7.60 3.31 1.47
CA THR A 95 8.71 3.29 2.41
C THR A 95 9.29 1.89 2.47
N ALA A 96 10.59 1.78 2.53
CA ALA A 96 11.26 0.49 2.62
C ALA A 96 12.56 0.59 3.42
N THR A 97 12.95 -0.53 4.02
CA THR A 97 14.26 -0.70 4.62
C THR A 97 14.84 -2.06 4.25
N SER A 98 16.13 -2.09 3.99
CA SER A 98 16.90 -3.31 3.74
C SER A 98 17.90 -3.63 4.86
N SER A 99 17.90 -2.85 5.97
CA SER A 99 18.81 -3.07 7.09
C SER A 99 18.32 -4.18 8.01
N GLY A 100 18.82 -5.40 7.81
CA GLY A 100 18.56 -6.58 8.66
C GLY A 100 17.33 -7.39 8.24
N TYR A 101 16.16 -6.77 8.11
CA TYR A 101 14.94 -7.39 7.59
C TYR A 101 14.40 -6.54 6.44
N ASN A 102 14.04 -7.19 5.35
CA ASN A 102 13.35 -6.53 4.23
C ASN A 102 11.94 -6.15 4.70
N TYR A 103 11.67 -4.85 4.74
CA TYR A 103 10.38 -4.29 5.12
C TYR A 103 9.95 -3.25 4.08
N TRP A 104 8.67 -3.14 3.84
CA TRP A 104 8.07 -2.09 3.05
C TRP A 104 6.67 -1.76 3.56
N ASP A 105 6.22 -0.54 3.32
CA ASP A 105 4.83 -0.10 3.44
C ASP A 105 4.49 0.87 2.31
N GLY A 106 3.23 1.28 2.22
CA GLY A 106 2.76 2.07 1.10
C GLY A 106 2.28 1.20 -0.07
N PHE A 107 2.73 1.52 -1.28
CA PHE A 107 2.20 0.93 -2.51
C PHE A 107 3.30 0.39 -3.42
N ILE A 108 3.00 -0.72 -4.09
CA ILE A 108 3.83 -1.33 -5.14
C ILE A 108 2.97 -1.77 -6.31
N VAL A 109 3.60 -1.97 -7.48
CA VAL A 109 2.97 -2.64 -8.64
C VAL A 109 3.25 -4.12 -8.60
N SER A 110 2.24 -4.94 -8.90
CA SER A 110 2.34 -6.38 -9.05
C SER A 110 1.48 -6.87 -10.22
N ASN A 111 1.83 -8.02 -10.81
CA ASN A 111 0.96 -8.80 -11.70
C ASN A 111 0.88 -10.26 -11.28
N VAL A 112 1.16 -10.54 -10.02
CA VAL A 112 1.17 -11.89 -9.46
C VAL A 112 -0.25 -12.41 -9.35
N ASN A 113 -0.53 -13.58 -9.93
CA ASN A 113 -1.83 -14.22 -9.88
C ASN A 113 -1.90 -15.39 -8.88
N ASP A 114 -0.95 -15.45 -7.96
CA ASP A 114 -0.93 -16.44 -6.90
C ASP A 114 -1.94 -16.08 -5.79
N ILE A 115 -2.97 -16.91 -5.64
CA ILE A 115 -4.00 -16.80 -4.60
C ILE A 115 -3.97 -18.00 -3.64
N THR A 116 -2.81 -18.64 -3.50
CA THR A 116 -2.61 -19.75 -2.57
C THR A 116 -2.76 -19.27 -1.13
N ASN A 117 -3.36 -20.11 -0.27
CA ASN A 117 -3.37 -19.88 1.17
C ASN A 117 -2.03 -20.33 1.77
N TYR A 118 -1.19 -19.40 2.15
CA TYR A 118 0.09 -19.66 2.81
C TYR A 118 0.01 -19.67 4.34
N GLY A 119 -1.16 -19.35 4.92
CA GLY A 119 -1.42 -19.40 6.36
C GLY A 119 -1.76 -20.79 6.90
N SER A 120 -1.98 -21.79 6.06
CA SER A 120 -2.46 -23.13 6.45
C SER A 120 -1.33 -24.14 6.77
N GLY A 121 -0.15 -23.70 7.15
CA GLY A 121 0.99 -24.56 7.46
C GLY A 121 1.31 -24.62 8.95
N SER A 122 1.22 -25.83 9.48
CA SER A 122 1.81 -26.32 10.74
C SER A 122 2.61 -25.34 11.64
N GLY A 123 2.05 -24.80 12.67
CA GLY A 123 2.70 -24.68 13.98
C GLY A 123 3.63 -23.49 14.23
N SER A 124 4.08 -22.78 13.26
CA SER A 124 4.81 -21.53 13.42
C SER A 124 4.07 -20.43 12.69
N GLY A 125 3.33 -19.63 13.38
CA GLY A 125 2.52 -18.50 12.93
C GLY A 125 2.41 -18.34 11.42
N GLY A 126 1.23 -18.44 10.86
CA GLY A 126 0.98 -18.36 9.42
C GLY A 126 1.53 -17.12 8.72
N SER A 127 1.96 -16.10 9.49
CA SER A 127 2.65 -14.91 8.98
C SER A 127 3.96 -15.22 8.26
N ASP A 128 4.75 -16.16 8.74
CA ASP A 128 6.06 -16.48 8.12
C ASP A 128 5.88 -17.08 6.71
N GLY A 129 4.80 -17.80 6.48
CA GLY A 129 4.42 -18.31 5.16
C GLY A 129 4.01 -17.20 4.19
N TRP A 130 3.48 -16.09 4.67
CA TRP A 130 2.98 -14.98 3.86
C TRP A 130 4.07 -13.98 3.45
N VAL A 131 5.13 -13.80 4.24
CA VAL A 131 6.17 -12.80 3.97
C VAL A 131 6.77 -12.88 2.56
N PRO A 132 7.08 -14.05 1.97
CA PRO A 132 7.52 -14.14 0.59
C PRO A 132 6.39 -14.05 -0.45
N HIS A 133 5.11 -13.93 -0.04
CA HIS A 133 3.93 -14.01 -0.90
C HIS A 133 2.99 -12.79 -0.77
N GLN A 134 3.55 -11.60 -0.54
CA GLN A 134 2.82 -10.34 -0.30
C GLN A 134 2.33 -9.66 -1.59
N TRP A 135 2.23 -10.34 -2.71
CA TRP A 135 2.16 -9.73 -4.04
C TRP A 135 0.85 -9.99 -4.77
N GLY A 136 -0.02 -10.84 -4.22
CA GLY A 136 -1.23 -11.34 -4.86
C GLY A 136 -2.46 -10.44 -4.70
N THR A 137 -3.49 -10.70 -5.51
CA THR A 137 -4.85 -10.20 -5.35
C THR A 137 -5.83 -11.37 -5.51
N MET A 138 -6.91 -11.41 -4.74
CA MET A 138 -7.92 -12.48 -4.86
C MET A 138 -8.57 -12.52 -6.25
N ALA A 139 -8.54 -11.40 -7.00
CA ALA A 139 -8.95 -11.38 -8.40
C ALA A 139 -7.96 -12.08 -9.34
N GLY A 140 -6.72 -12.34 -8.90
CA GLY A 140 -5.65 -12.99 -9.68
C GLY A 140 -5.09 -12.17 -10.85
N SER A 141 -5.60 -10.96 -11.09
CA SER A 141 -5.17 -10.06 -12.18
C SER A 141 -5.69 -8.65 -11.95
N GLY A 142 -5.13 -7.66 -12.65
CA GLY A 142 -5.66 -6.31 -12.76
C GLY A 142 -7.09 -6.28 -13.32
N PHE A 143 -7.81 -5.20 -13.07
CA PHE A 143 -9.21 -5.06 -13.51
C PHE A 143 -9.32 -5.03 -15.05
N GLY A 144 -10.24 -5.82 -15.57
CA GLY A 144 -10.51 -5.94 -17.02
C GLY A 144 -9.91 -7.19 -17.64
N THR A 145 -9.03 -7.89 -16.95
CA THR A 145 -8.52 -9.21 -17.39
C THR A 145 -9.19 -10.31 -16.58
N SER A 146 -9.70 -11.31 -17.26
CA SER A 146 -10.26 -12.49 -16.62
C SER A 146 -9.12 -13.38 -16.15
N SER A 147 -8.94 -13.51 -14.83
CA SER A 147 -8.06 -14.53 -14.27
C SER A 147 -8.73 -15.90 -14.40
N THR A 148 -7.98 -16.85 -14.93
CA THR A 148 -8.41 -18.26 -15.01
C THR A 148 -7.89 -19.09 -13.84
N THR A 149 -7.36 -18.44 -12.80
CA THR A 149 -6.77 -19.14 -11.64
C THR A 149 -7.84 -19.83 -10.82
N THR A 150 -7.61 -21.09 -10.56
CA THR A 150 -8.34 -21.84 -9.53
C THR A 150 -7.70 -21.51 -8.18
N PRO A 151 -8.48 -21.22 -7.11
CA PRO A 151 -7.92 -20.99 -5.77
C PRO A 151 -6.90 -22.09 -5.39
N GLY A 152 -5.73 -21.66 -4.90
CA GLY A 152 -4.64 -22.56 -4.53
C GLY A 152 -3.75 -23.05 -5.68
N THR A 153 -3.93 -22.57 -6.91
CA THR A 153 -3.09 -22.93 -8.05
C THR A 153 -2.48 -21.69 -8.69
N PRO A 154 -1.16 -21.47 -8.66
CA PRO A 154 -0.52 -20.40 -9.38
C PRO A 154 -0.79 -20.54 -10.89
N GLY A 155 -1.27 -19.48 -11.49
CA GLY A 155 -1.51 -19.43 -12.92
C GLY A 155 -0.43 -18.66 -13.69
N THR A 156 -0.78 -18.16 -14.88
CA THR A 156 0.04 -17.24 -15.65
C THR A 156 -0.15 -15.83 -15.10
N SER A 157 0.90 -15.01 -15.06
CA SER A 157 0.81 -13.61 -14.60
C SER A 157 -0.24 -12.83 -15.39
N GLY A 158 -1.05 -12.05 -14.66
CA GLY A 158 -2.12 -11.22 -15.22
C GLY A 158 -1.67 -9.80 -15.56
N ASP A 159 -2.65 -8.92 -15.80
CA ASP A 159 -2.41 -7.49 -15.92
C ASP A 159 -1.97 -6.88 -14.58
N PRO A 160 -1.14 -5.82 -14.61
CA PRO A 160 -0.70 -5.15 -13.40
C PRO A 160 -1.83 -4.52 -12.59
N TYR A 161 -1.62 -4.46 -11.28
CA TYR A 161 -2.46 -3.78 -10.29
C TYR A 161 -1.56 -3.26 -9.17
N ILE A 162 -2.09 -2.44 -8.28
CA ILE A 162 -1.40 -1.95 -7.11
C ILE A 162 -1.71 -2.86 -5.91
N VAL A 163 -0.67 -3.24 -5.18
CA VAL A 163 -0.78 -3.81 -3.84
C VAL A 163 -0.38 -2.75 -2.83
N ALA A 164 -1.15 -2.64 -1.76
CA ALA A 164 -0.92 -1.73 -0.65
C ALA A 164 -0.71 -2.52 0.64
N TYR A 165 0.26 -2.09 1.44
CA TYR A 165 0.44 -2.50 2.82
C TYR A 165 0.39 -1.28 3.72
N TRP A 166 -0.62 -1.23 4.60
CA TRP A 166 -0.82 -0.14 5.54
C TRP A 166 -0.10 -0.41 6.86
N SER A 167 0.70 0.56 7.31
CA SER A 167 1.40 0.51 8.59
C SER A 167 0.68 1.33 9.64
N SER A 168 -0.13 0.69 10.48
CA SER A 168 -0.89 1.35 11.55
C SER A 168 -0.04 2.07 12.59
N TYR A 169 1.26 1.78 12.67
CA TYR A 169 2.17 2.40 13.63
C TYR A 169 2.56 3.83 13.28
N LEU A 170 2.44 4.21 12.00
CA LEU A 170 2.82 5.54 11.50
C LEU A 170 1.62 6.49 11.48
N ASP A 171 0.44 5.96 11.28
CA ASP A 171 -0.75 6.74 11.00
C ASP A 171 -1.49 7.16 12.27
N PRO A 172 -1.89 8.45 12.39
CA PRO A 172 -2.73 8.88 13.50
C PRO A 172 -4.11 8.24 13.42
N GLN A 173 -4.70 7.94 14.59
CA GLN A 173 -6.09 7.46 14.67
C GLN A 173 -7.06 8.62 14.41
N ASN A 174 -8.13 8.36 13.62
CA ASN A 174 -9.18 9.34 13.29
C ASN A 174 -8.59 10.68 12.83
N PRO A 175 -7.90 10.71 11.67
CA PRO A 175 -7.14 11.89 11.24
C PRO A 175 -8.00 13.00 10.63
N GLU A 176 -9.31 12.80 10.46
CA GLU A 176 -10.23 13.79 9.87
C GLU A 176 -10.15 15.13 10.59
N GLY A 177 -10.16 16.22 9.83
CA GLY A 177 -10.00 17.58 10.33
C GLY A 177 -8.57 17.98 10.70
N SER A 178 -7.63 17.06 10.70
CA SER A 178 -6.21 17.36 10.95
C SER A 178 -5.48 17.79 9.66
N THR A 179 -4.30 18.40 9.83
CA THR A 179 -3.42 18.76 8.72
C THR A 179 -2.63 17.54 8.25
N PHE A 180 -2.68 17.27 6.96
CA PHE A 180 -1.94 16.18 6.32
C PHE A 180 -0.44 16.49 6.23
N SER A 181 0.38 15.45 6.37
CA SER A 181 1.80 15.48 5.98
C SER A 181 2.21 14.13 5.39
N GLU A 182 2.98 14.14 4.31
CA GLU A 182 3.43 12.90 3.64
C GLU A 182 4.22 11.97 4.57
N SER A 183 4.95 12.53 5.55
CA SER A 183 5.72 11.74 6.54
C SER A 183 4.89 11.20 7.69
N GLY A 184 3.64 11.64 7.84
CA GLY A 184 2.75 11.23 8.92
C GLY A 184 1.81 10.08 8.55
N PHE A 185 1.87 9.59 7.31
CA PHE A 185 1.01 8.52 6.82
C PHE A 185 1.78 7.54 5.96
N SER A 186 1.49 6.25 6.12
CA SER A 186 2.11 5.19 5.32
C SER A 186 1.51 5.10 3.91
N ASN A 187 0.20 5.27 3.78
CA ASN A 187 -0.51 5.05 2.53
C ASN A 187 -1.22 6.32 2.03
N TRP A 188 -0.58 7.02 1.11
CA TRP A 188 -1.18 8.17 0.42
C TRP A 188 -0.89 8.14 -1.09
N ILE A 189 -1.79 8.74 -1.85
CA ILE A 189 -1.65 8.96 -3.30
C ILE A 189 -1.77 10.45 -3.55
N LYS A 190 -0.68 11.07 -4.04
CA LYS A 190 -0.71 12.43 -4.56
C LYS A 190 -1.26 12.42 -5.98
N ILE A 191 -2.16 13.36 -6.28
CA ILE A 191 -2.78 13.50 -7.61
C ILE A 191 -2.28 14.78 -8.26
N GLY A 192 -1.61 14.63 -9.39
CA GLY A 192 -1.02 15.75 -10.11
C GLY A 192 0.11 16.45 -9.36
N ASN A 193 0.36 17.68 -9.74
CA ASN A 193 1.39 18.53 -9.12
C ASN A 193 0.77 19.62 -8.23
N THR A 194 -0.14 20.41 -8.77
CA THR A 194 -0.80 21.55 -8.10
C THR A 194 -2.32 21.56 -8.28
N GLY A 195 -2.86 20.71 -9.17
CA GLY A 195 -4.28 20.67 -9.48
C GLY A 195 -5.14 20.13 -8.35
N ILE A 196 -6.41 20.46 -8.41
CA ILE A 196 -7.47 19.95 -7.53
C ILE A 196 -8.36 19.00 -8.34
N TYR A 197 -8.78 17.91 -7.71
CA TYR A 197 -9.45 16.83 -8.43
C TYR A 197 -10.66 16.29 -7.67
N THR A 198 -11.72 15.95 -8.40
CA THR A 198 -12.77 15.05 -7.89
C THR A 198 -12.42 13.60 -8.20
N VAL A 199 -12.72 12.70 -7.27
CA VAL A 199 -12.52 11.26 -7.48
C VAL A 199 -13.76 10.65 -8.12
N GLU A 200 -13.62 10.10 -9.33
CA GLU A 200 -14.75 9.57 -10.12
C GLU A 200 -14.87 8.07 -10.11
N GLY A 201 -13.77 7.36 -9.83
CA GLY A 201 -13.76 5.90 -9.84
C GLY A 201 -12.58 5.30 -9.09
N LEU A 202 -12.81 4.13 -8.52
CA LEU A 202 -11.79 3.32 -7.86
C LEU A 202 -12.24 1.86 -7.85
N LYS A 203 -11.35 0.96 -8.20
CA LYS A 203 -11.51 -0.48 -8.00
C LYS A 203 -10.62 -0.92 -6.86
N ILE A 204 -11.14 -1.75 -5.97
CA ILE A 204 -10.40 -2.37 -4.87
C ILE A 204 -10.64 -3.86 -4.84
N ASN A 205 -9.70 -4.59 -4.26
CA ASN A 205 -9.82 -6.03 -4.03
C ASN A 205 -9.12 -6.43 -2.74
N MET A 206 -9.48 -7.59 -2.20
CA MET A 206 -8.75 -8.17 -1.09
C MET A 206 -7.42 -8.78 -1.57
N HIS A 207 -6.40 -8.60 -0.76
CA HIS A 207 -5.19 -9.39 -0.84
C HIS A 207 -5.43 -10.80 -0.27
N PRO A 208 -4.78 -11.86 -0.78
CA PRO A 208 -4.97 -13.22 -0.26
C PRO A 208 -4.71 -13.37 1.25
N TRP A 209 -3.72 -12.70 1.79
CA TRP A 209 -3.41 -12.79 3.22
C TRP A 209 -4.60 -12.41 4.13
N PRO A 210 -5.13 -11.18 4.13
CA PRO A 210 -6.31 -10.86 4.93
C PRO A 210 -7.53 -11.69 4.55
N TYR A 211 -7.71 -12.08 3.28
CA TYR A 211 -8.82 -12.93 2.86
C TYR A 211 -8.82 -14.26 3.62
N TYR A 212 -7.70 -14.97 3.62
CA TYR A 212 -7.58 -16.25 4.31
C TYR A 212 -7.45 -16.08 5.82
N GLY A 213 -6.89 -14.96 6.31
CA GLY A 213 -6.89 -14.59 7.71
C GLY A 213 -8.31 -14.48 8.29
N CYS A 214 -9.19 -13.74 7.62
CA CYS A 214 -10.61 -13.62 8.00
C CYS A 214 -11.36 -14.97 7.93
N LEU A 215 -10.97 -15.84 6.99
CA LEU A 215 -11.68 -17.11 6.77
C LEU A 215 -11.24 -18.23 7.71
N TYR A 216 -9.92 -18.31 7.98
CA TYR A 216 -9.34 -19.47 8.69
C TYR A 216 -8.45 -19.08 9.87
N GLY A 217 -8.12 -17.79 10.02
CA GLY A 217 -7.04 -17.33 10.88
C GLY A 217 -5.66 -17.59 10.28
N ASP A 218 -4.63 -16.95 10.84
CA ASP A 218 -3.25 -17.08 10.37
C ASP A 218 -2.20 -17.11 11.49
N GLY A 219 -2.65 -17.30 12.72
CA GLY A 219 -1.80 -17.29 13.93
C GLY A 219 -1.79 -15.94 14.66
N PHE A 220 -2.10 -14.82 13.97
CA PHE A 220 -2.42 -13.51 14.55
C PHE A 220 -3.91 -13.23 14.42
N ALA A 221 -4.41 -13.17 13.19
CA ALA A 221 -5.84 -13.03 12.93
C ALA A 221 -6.61 -14.26 13.39
N GLN A 222 -7.81 -14.02 13.93
CA GLN A 222 -8.79 -15.05 14.22
C GLN A 222 -9.77 -15.19 13.05
N PRO A 223 -10.32 -16.40 12.81
CA PRO A 223 -11.43 -16.56 11.87
C PRO A 223 -12.59 -15.66 12.27
N PHE A 224 -13.15 -14.91 11.32
CA PHE A 224 -14.28 -14.02 11.59
C PHE A 224 -15.51 -14.78 12.07
N ALA A 225 -16.12 -14.26 13.13
CA ALA A 225 -17.38 -14.69 13.69
C ALA A 225 -18.49 -13.68 13.37
N SER A 226 -19.75 -14.01 13.69
CA SER A 226 -20.88 -13.12 13.48
C SER A 226 -20.68 -11.79 14.22
N GLY A 227 -20.77 -10.70 13.50
CA GLY A 227 -20.52 -9.33 13.96
C GLY A 227 -19.19 -8.74 13.46
N ASP A 228 -18.25 -9.59 13.05
CA ASP A 228 -16.94 -9.13 12.60
C ASP A 228 -16.97 -8.46 11.22
N HIS A 229 -16.07 -7.50 11.04
CA HIS A 229 -15.89 -6.82 9.76
C HIS A 229 -14.46 -6.29 9.59
N PHE A 230 -14.07 -6.12 8.32
CA PHE A 230 -12.80 -5.55 7.88
C PHE A 230 -13.07 -4.52 6.79
N GLU A 231 -12.56 -3.32 6.96
CA GLU A 231 -12.95 -2.16 6.16
C GLU A 231 -11.72 -1.36 5.72
N LEU A 232 -11.79 -0.79 4.52
CA LEU A 232 -10.89 0.22 4.01
C LEU A 232 -11.52 1.60 4.23
N LEU A 233 -10.78 2.49 4.87
CA LEU A 233 -11.11 3.89 5.09
C LEU A 233 -10.35 4.73 4.08
N ILE A 234 -11.05 5.53 3.29
CA ILE A 234 -10.48 6.39 2.25
C ILE A 234 -10.78 7.83 2.62
N TYR A 235 -9.75 8.62 2.80
CA TYR A 235 -9.83 10.05 3.11
C TYR A 235 -9.37 10.86 1.90
N GLY A 236 -9.94 12.05 1.72
CA GLY A 236 -9.40 13.08 0.85
C GLY A 236 -8.48 14.02 1.63
N VAL A 237 -7.63 14.75 0.93
CA VAL A 237 -6.92 15.92 1.46
C VAL A 237 -7.27 17.10 0.55
N ASP A 238 -7.87 18.13 1.11
CA ASP A 238 -8.33 19.30 0.37
C ASP A 238 -7.17 20.23 -0.04
N GLU A 239 -7.49 21.33 -0.72
CA GLU A 239 -6.52 22.34 -1.16
C GLU A 239 -5.76 23.03 -0.01
N ASN A 240 -6.33 23.03 1.21
CA ASN A 240 -5.71 23.59 2.40
C ASN A 240 -4.86 22.57 3.18
N GLY A 241 -4.75 21.35 2.66
CA GLY A 241 -4.06 20.25 3.31
C GLY A 241 -4.82 19.65 4.48
N VAL A 242 -6.15 19.85 4.57
CA VAL A 242 -7.00 19.30 5.63
C VAL A 242 -7.57 17.95 5.20
N ILE A 243 -7.49 16.97 6.09
CA ILE A 243 -8.02 15.62 5.85
C ILE A 243 -9.55 15.63 6.01
N THR A 244 -10.25 15.13 4.99
CA THR A 244 -11.73 15.08 4.97
C THR A 244 -12.26 13.92 5.82
N ASN A 245 -13.58 13.84 6.00
CA ASN A 245 -14.20 12.65 6.57
C ASN A 245 -13.96 11.43 5.66
N PRO A 246 -13.76 10.22 6.22
CA PRO A 246 -13.53 9.04 5.42
C PRO A 246 -14.80 8.54 4.73
N VAL A 247 -14.61 7.92 3.58
CA VAL A 247 -15.58 6.98 3.03
C VAL A 247 -15.13 5.56 3.33
N THR A 248 -16.05 4.73 3.78
CA THR A 248 -15.76 3.36 4.18
C THR A 248 -16.16 2.38 3.10
N GLN A 249 -15.27 1.45 2.78
CA GLN A 249 -15.55 0.32 1.89
C GLN A 249 -15.27 -0.99 2.60
N SER A 250 -16.30 -1.82 2.76
CA SER A 250 -16.16 -3.14 3.34
C SER A 250 -15.35 -4.06 2.41
N LEU A 251 -14.40 -4.77 3.00
CA LEU A 251 -13.60 -5.85 2.38
C LEU A 251 -14.08 -7.22 2.86
N ALA A 252 -14.39 -7.37 4.16
CA ALA A 252 -15.06 -8.53 4.71
C ALA A 252 -16.16 -8.07 5.67
N ASP A 253 -17.32 -8.73 5.65
CA ASP A 253 -18.48 -8.36 6.47
C ASP A 253 -19.23 -9.60 6.94
N TYR A 254 -19.30 -9.80 8.24
CA TYR A 254 -20.08 -10.85 8.88
C TYR A 254 -21.17 -10.29 9.82
N ARG A 255 -21.56 -9.04 9.64
CA ARG A 255 -22.67 -8.42 10.41
C ARG A 255 -24.04 -8.97 10.00
N GLY A 256 -24.10 -9.66 8.86
CA GLY A 256 -25.29 -10.37 8.39
C GLY A 256 -25.36 -11.84 8.82
N SER A 257 -26.08 -12.64 8.05
CA SER A 257 -26.27 -14.08 8.31
C SER A 257 -25.08 -14.94 7.88
N SER A 258 -24.17 -14.42 7.10
CA SER A 258 -22.98 -15.12 6.59
C SER A 258 -21.85 -14.14 6.34
N LEU A 259 -20.62 -14.63 6.39
CA LEU A 259 -19.44 -13.87 6.01
C LEU A 259 -19.46 -13.60 4.50
N VAL A 260 -19.36 -12.32 4.14
CA VAL A 260 -19.28 -11.84 2.75
C VAL A 260 -17.88 -11.31 2.49
N MET A 261 -17.16 -11.93 1.56
CA MET A 261 -15.83 -11.51 1.11
C MET A 261 -15.74 -11.66 -0.40
N PRO A 262 -15.78 -10.56 -1.15
CA PRO A 262 -15.69 -10.63 -2.61
C PRO A 262 -14.27 -11.03 -3.06
N THR A 263 -14.18 -11.99 -3.98
CA THR A 263 -12.93 -12.39 -4.63
C THR A 263 -12.66 -11.60 -5.91
N GLY A 264 -13.67 -10.97 -6.50
CA GLY A 264 -13.53 -10.10 -7.66
C GLY A 264 -13.33 -8.62 -7.27
N TRP A 265 -12.99 -7.80 -8.26
CA TRP A 265 -12.82 -6.36 -8.09
C TRP A 265 -14.13 -5.69 -7.67
N ILE A 266 -14.08 -4.97 -6.56
CA ILE A 266 -15.17 -4.15 -6.03
C ILE A 266 -15.10 -2.77 -6.69
N THR A 267 -16.21 -2.26 -7.19
CA THR A 267 -16.34 -0.86 -7.59
C THR A 267 -16.75 -0.05 -6.36
N VAL A 268 -15.90 0.86 -5.92
CA VAL A 268 -16.32 1.84 -4.91
C VAL A 268 -17.36 2.76 -5.55
N ALA A 269 -18.52 2.91 -4.90
CA ALA A 269 -19.59 3.71 -5.44
C ALA A 269 -19.16 5.16 -5.66
N THR A 270 -19.43 5.71 -6.85
CA THR A 270 -19.04 7.10 -7.21
C THR A 270 -19.59 8.12 -6.21
N SER A 271 -20.82 7.92 -5.72
CA SER A 271 -21.39 8.80 -4.69
C SER A 271 -20.63 8.82 -3.37
N LYS A 272 -20.00 7.69 -2.99
CA LYS A 272 -19.06 7.65 -1.86
C LYS A 272 -17.81 8.45 -2.17
N LEU A 273 -17.19 8.23 -3.33
CA LEU A 273 -15.96 8.92 -3.72
C LEU A 273 -16.17 10.43 -3.84
N GLN A 274 -17.30 10.88 -4.34
CA GLN A 274 -17.66 12.30 -4.41
C GLN A 274 -17.84 12.93 -3.02
N ALA A 275 -18.17 12.15 -1.99
CA ALA A 275 -18.26 12.65 -0.61
C ALA A 275 -16.89 13.03 -0.02
N LEU A 276 -15.78 12.66 -0.66
CA LEU A 276 -14.44 13.13 -0.31
C LEU A 276 -14.23 14.61 -0.64
N GLY A 277 -15.08 15.19 -1.49
CA GLY A 277 -14.92 16.55 -2.01
C GLY A 277 -13.81 16.66 -3.06
N ASP A 278 -13.30 17.87 -3.20
CA ASP A 278 -12.21 18.20 -4.11
C ASP A 278 -10.87 17.98 -3.40
N VAL A 279 -9.96 17.21 -3.97
CA VAL A 279 -8.78 16.71 -3.28
C VAL A 279 -7.48 16.89 -4.08
N GLN A 280 -6.36 16.96 -3.36
CA GLN A 280 -4.99 16.86 -3.90
C GLN A 280 -4.37 15.50 -3.58
N TYR A 281 -4.78 14.87 -2.46
CA TYR A 281 -4.31 13.55 -2.06
C TYR A 281 -5.48 12.67 -1.66
N LEU A 282 -5.25 11.36 -1.76
CA LEU A 282 -6.02 10.34 -1.06
C LEU A 282 -5.15 9.71 0.01
N VAL A 283 -5.73 9.45 1.18
CA VAL A 283 -5.09 8.72 2.29
C VAL A 283 -5.92 7.47 2.57
N PHE A 284 -5.25 6.37 2.85
CA PHE A 284 -5.88 5.07 3.08
C PHE A 284 -5.48 4.52 4.43
N GLN A 285 -6.47 4.10 5.20
CA GLN A 285 -6.30 3.37 6.45
C GLN A 285 -7.20 2.15 6.46
N MET A 286 -6.96 1.24 7.39
CA MET A 286 -7.76 0.03 7.51
C MET A 286 -8.28 -0.15 8.93
N ALA A 287 -9.43 -0.81 9.09
CA ALA A 287 -10.02 -1.12 10.38
C ALA A 287 -10.57 -2.55 10.37
N SER A 288 -10.35 -3.28 11.46
CA SER A 288 -10.91 -4.61 11.68
C SER A 288 -11.42 -4.74 13.11
N THR A 289 -12.50 -5.48 13.30
CA THR A 289 -12.97 -5.89 14.63
C THR A 289 -12.02 -6.87 15.30
N ASP A 290 -11.28 -7.66 14.51
CA ASP A 290 -10.22 -8.53 15.02
C ASP A 290 -8.97 -7.69 15.31
N SER A 291 -8.89 -7.20 16.55
CA SER A 291 -7.84 -6.31 17.02
C SER A 291 -7.45 -6.62 18.47
N ASP A 292 -6.18 -6.35 18.78
CA ASP A 292 -5.64 -6.41 20.15
C ASP A 292 -5.54 -4.99 20.72
N PRO A 293 -5.94 -4.76 21.98
CA PRO A 293 -5.89 -3.42 22.59
C PRO A 293 -4.49 -2.81 22.69
N LEU A 294 -3.43 -3.64 22.69
CA LEU A 294 -2.04 -3.19 22.80
C LEU A 294 -1.33 -3.15 21.44
N TYR A 295 -1.66 -4.08 20.54
CA TYR A 295 -0.93 -4.28 19.28
C TYR A 295 -1.72 -3.82 18.05
N GLY A 296 -2.97 -3.41 18.23
CA GLY A 296 -3.82 -2.95 17.13
C GLY A 296 -4.45 -4.09 16.33
N MET A 297 -4.67 -3.87 15.05
CA MET A 297 -5.37 -4.79 14.16
C MET A 297 -4.57 -6.08 13.93
N ASN A 298 -5.19 -7.24 14.19
CA ASN A 298 -4.61 -8.56 13.94
C ASN A 298 -4.77 -9.00 12.48
N THR A 299 -5.84 -8.56 11.82
CA THR A 299 -6.06 -8.81 10.40
C THR A 299 -4.94 -8.20 9.58
N ALA A 300 -4.33 -8.95 8.67
CA ALA A 300 -3.22 -8.47 7.85
C ALA A 300 -3.62 -7.23 7.03
N ALA A 301 -2.83 -6.17 7.12
CA ALA A 301 -3.19 -4.82 6.66
C ALA A 301 -2.88 -4.59 5.16
N TYR A 302 -3.37 -5.49 4.29
CA TYR A 302 -3.17 -5.45 2.85
C TYR A 302 -4.48 -5.26 2.11
N PHE A 303 -4.42 -4.47 1.03
CA PHE A 303 -5.48 -4.38 0.02
C PHE A 303 -4.89 -4.17 -1.37
N CYS A 304 -5.72 -4.28 -2.39
CA CYS A 304 -5.30 -4.02 -3.77
C CYS A 304 -6.19 -2.94 -4.38
N LEU A 305 -5.62 -2.14 -5.29
CA LEU A 305 -6.38 -1.14 -6.04
C LEU A 305 -6.00 -1.12 -7.52
N ASP A 306 -6.96 -0.66 -8.35
CA ASP A 306 -6.80 -0.42 -9.78
C ASP A 306 -7.80 0.64 -10.24
N LYS A 307 -7.62 1.16 -11.46
CA LYS A 307 -8.56 2.08 -12.13
C LYS A 307 -9.00 3.27 -11.27
N LEU A 308 -8.06 3.83 -10.46
CA LEU A 308 -8.29 5.13 -9.85
C LEU A 308 -8.52 6.15 -10.97
N SER A 309 -9.67 6.82 -10.93
CA SER A 309 -10.08 7.80 -11.94
C SER A 309 -10.41 9.12 -11.25
N VAL A 310 -9.83 10.19 -11.74
CA VAL A 310 -9.97 11.54 -11.18
C VAL A 310 -10.23 12.56 -12.29
N LYS A 311 -11.00 13.59 -12.00
CA LYS A 311 -11.26 14.69 -12.91
C LYS A 311 -10.72 15.98 -12.33
N ARG A 312 -9.90 16.70 -13.10
CA ARG A 312 -9.38 18.00 -12.69
C ARG A 312 -10.50 19.05 -12.68
N VAL A 313 -10.59 19.85 -11.60
CA VAL A 313 -11.68 20.84 -11.39
C VAL A 313 -11.19 22.29 -11.30
N ASP A 314 -9.90 22.54 -11.12
CA ASP A 314 -9.28 23.89 -11.06
C ASP A 314 -8.20 24.12 -12.11
#